data_ad6727dfb0ffb95642790e228ecc6689
#
_entry.id   ad6727dfb0ffb95642790e228ecc6689
#
_cell.length_a   1.000
_cell.length_b   1.000
_cell.length_c   1.000
_cell.angle_alpha   90.00
_cell.angle_beta   90.00
_cell.angle_gamma   90.00
#
_symmetry.space_group_name_H-M   'P 1'
#
loop_
_entity.id
_entity.type
_entity.pdbx_description
1 polymer ?
#
loop_
_entity_poly.entity_id
_entity_poly.type
_entity_poly.pdbx_seq_one_letter_code
_entity_poly.pdbx_strand_id
1 'polypeptide(L)'
;MNRPEPSLLKPRKAPQQARSTATIEAIHTATIQVLLAEGVGRLTTTRVAERAGVSVGTMYQYYPHKQALLFALVERQFDLIEHAMRDAAGRLSGSNLEAIAQGVATAWLDAKMADMVASRAIYGIAAEFDLSELMSRAATCMTQMIEGLLADAPDTDFDDRASVAFMLAALLGGSVRVVMEAEASEENFACLRRELPRACHAYLVAANRAERSAYS
;
A
#
# COMPACT_ATOMS: atom_id res chain seq x y z
N MET A 1 -3.76 -26.58 -8.49
CA MET A 1 -4.87 -25.72 -8.02
C MET A 1 -5.02 -24.59 -9.03
N ASN A 2 -6.17 -24.53 -9.73
CA ASN A 2 -6.41 -23.48 -10.73
C ASN A 2 -6.64 -22.15 -10.01
N ARG A 3 -5.77 -21.16 -10.21
CA ARG A 3 -5.97 -19.78 -9.72
C ARG A 3 -7.09 -19.14 -10.54
N PRO A 4 -8.06 -18.45 -9.92
CA PRO A 4 -9.11 -17.79 -10.68
C PRO A 4 -8.53 -16.66 -11.55
N GLU A 5 -9.04 -16.51 -12.76
CA GLU A 5 -8.63 -15.44 -13.68
C GLU A 5 -8.96 -14.06 -13.11
N PRO A 6 -8.13 -13.02 -13.36
CA PRO A 6 -8.33 -11.65 -12.86
C PRO A 6 -9.70 -11.05 -13.22
N SER A 7 -10.28 -11.44 -14.34
CA SER A 7 -11.61 -10.98 -14.78
C SER A 7 -12.75 -11.42 -13.86
N LEU A 8 -12.59 -12.50 -13.10
CA LEU A 8 -13.57 -13.00 -12.14
C LEU A 8 -13.51 -12.28 -10.78
N LEU A 9 -12.49 -11.45 -10.56
CA LEU A 9 -12.24 -10.76 -9.29
C LEU A 9 -12.86 -9.36 -9.23
N LYS A 10 -13.42 -8.83 -10.32
CA LYS A 10 -13.99 -7.47 -10.35
C LYS A 10 -15.39 -7.39 -9.73
N PRO A 11 -15.71 -6.31 -8.99
CA PRO A 11 -17.05 -6.08 -8.47
C PRO A 11 -18.05 -5.84 -9.62
N ARG A 12 -19.28 -6.34 -9.45
CA ARG A 12 -20.34 -6.22 -10.47
C ARG A 12 -20.86 -4.80 -10.68
N LYS A 13 -20.76 -3.93 -9.69
CA LYS A 13 -21.36 -2.59 -9.72
C LYS A 13 -20.47 -1.59 -9.01
N ALA A 14 -20.12 -0.51 -9.71
CA ALA A 14 -19.42 0.62 -9.12
C ALA A 14 -20.41 1.50 -8.30
N PRO A 15 -19.96 2.19 -7.24
CA PRO A 15 -20.80 3.11 -6.49
C PRO A 15 -21.17 4.32 -7.35
N GLN A 16 -22.48 4.54 -7.55
CA GLN A 16 -22.98 5.68 -8.33
C GLN A 16 -23.62 6.77 -7.45
N GLN A 17 -23.87 6.51 -6.16
CA GLN A 17 -24.58 7.40 -5.25
C GLN A 17 -24.09 7.25 -3.81
N ALA A 18 -24.24 8.27 -2.98
CA ALA A 18 -23.82 8.28 -1.57
C ALA A 18 -24.29 7.06 -0.75
N ARG A 19 -25.53 6.59 -0.99
CA ARG A 19 -26.08 5.40 -0.33
C ARG A 19 -25.34 4.11 -0.73
N SER A 20 -24.94 4.02 -1.99
CA SER A 20 -24.15 2.91 -2.52
C SER A 20 -22.76 2.89 -1.90
N THR A 21 -22.12 4.07 -1.77
CA THR A 21 -20.82 4.23 -1.12
C THR A 21 -20.88 3.80 0.34
N ALA A 22 -21.87 4.28 1.11
CA ALA A 22 -22.02 3.90 2.52
C ALA A 22 -22.24 2.38 2.70
N THR A 23 -22.96 1.73 1.78
CA THR A 23 -23.14 0.28 1.79
C THR A 23 -21.81 -0.46 1.55
N ILE A 24 -21.02 -0.02 0.59
CA ILE A 24 -19.70 -0.61 0.29
C ILE A 24 -18.75 -0.42 1.48
N GLU A 25 -18.75 0.75 2.10
CA GLU A 25 -17.95 1.02 3.32
C GLU A 25 -18.33 0.06 4.46
N ALA A 26 -19.63 -0.12 4.71
CA ALA A 26 -20.11 -1.05 5.72
C ALA A 26 -19.67 -2.50 5.42
N ILE A 27 -19.73 -2.92 4.14
CA ILE A 27 -19.29 -4.24 3.72
C ILE A 27 -17.78 -4.40 3.92
N HIS A 28 -16.96 -3.42 3.54
CA HIS A 28 -15.51 -3.47 3.71
C HIS A 28 -15.12 -3.52 5.18
N THR A 29 -15.71 -2.67 6.02
CA THR A 29 -15.50 -2.68 7.48
C THR A 29 -15.85 -4.05 8.09
N ALA A 30 -17.01 -4.60 7.74
CA ALA A 30 -17.43 -5.91 8.21
C ALA A 30 -16.49 -7.02 7.72
N THR A 31 -15.98 -6.92 6.49
CA THR A 31 -15.02 -7.88 5.94
C THR A 31 -13.73 -7.90 6.77
N ILE A 32 -13.17 -6.74 7.09
CA ILE A 32 -11.98 -6.62 7.95
C ILE A 32 -12.25 -7.24 9.32
N GLN A 33 -13.38 -6.95 9.93
CA GLN A 33 -13.76 -7.50 11.24
C GLN A 33 -13.85 -9.04 11.21
N VAL A 34 -14.45 -9.62 10.18
CA VAL A 34 -14.56 -11.08 10.01
C VAL A 34 -13.19 -11.69 9.75
N LEU A 35 -12.35 -11.05 8.92
CA LEU A 35 -10.99 -11.51 8.64
C LEU A 35 -10.13 -11.61 9.91
N LEU A 36 -10.21 -10.60 10.76
CA LEU A 36 -9.42 -10.56 12.00
C LEU A 36 -9.93 -11.54 13.05
N ALA A 37 -11.25 -11.74 13.12
CA ALA A 37 -11.84 -12.63 14.09
C ALA A 37 -11.72 -14.11 13.72
N GLU A 38 -11.83 -14.43 12.42
CA GLU A 38 -12.03 -15.82 11.97
C GLU A 38 -11.02 -16.27 10.90
N GLY A 39 -10.24 -15.35 10.33
CA GLY A 39 -9.30 -15.62 9.24
C GLY A 39 -9.97 -15.74 7.88
N VAL A 40 -9.13 -15.76 6.83
CA VAL A 40 -9.58 -15.82 5.42
C VAL A 40 -10.35 -17.13 5.12
N GLY A 41 -9.91 -18.25 5.72
CA GLY A 41 -10.53 -19.56 5.48
C GLY A 41 -12.01 -19.63 5.89
N ARG A 42 -12.40 -18.95 6.97
CA ARG A 42 -13.77 -18.94 7.49
C ARG A 42 -14.64 -17.80 6.98
N LEU A 43 -14.05 -16.83 6.28
CA LEU A 43 -14.79 -15.73 5.69
C LEU A 43 -15.75 -16.22 4.60
N THR A 44 -17.03 -15.85 4.72
CA THR A 44 -18.07 -16.05 3.70
C THR A 44 -18.80 -14.74 3.44
N THR A 45 -19.33 -14.56 2.23
CA THR A 45 -20.14 -13.38 1.89
C THR A 45 -21.39 -13.26 2.74
N THR A 46 -21.97 -14.38 3.19
CA THR A 46 -23.12 -14.39 4.11
C THR A 46 -22.76 -13.82 5.48
N ARG A 47 -21.66 -14.26 6.08
CA ARG A 47 -21.18 -13.72 7.37
C ARG A 47 -20.85 -12.24 7.31
N VAL A 48 -20.23 -11.82 6.20
CA VAL A 48 -19.95 -10.40 5.97
C VAL A 48 -21.24 -9.61 5.81
N ALA A 49 -22.25 -10.13 5.08
CA ALA A 49 -23.56 -9.47 4.93
C ALA A 49 -24.27 -9.28 6.28
N GLU A 50 -24.32 -10.33 7.10
CA GLU A 50 -24.85 -10.28 8.47
C GLU A 50 -24.14 -9.24 9.32
N ARG A 51 -22.81 -9.24 9.30
CA ARG A 51 -21.98 -8.29 10.06
C ARG A 51 -22.11 -6.85 9.58
N ALA A 52 -22.30 -6.64 8.28
CA ALA A 52 -22.50 -5.33 7.65
C ALA A 52 -23.92 -4.80 7.81
N GLY A 53 -24.87 -5.62 8.28
CA GLY A 53 -26.27 -5.26 8.37
C GLY A 53 -26.94 -5.11 6.99
N VAL A 54 -26.46 -5.83 5.97
CA VAL A 54 -27.03 -5.81 4.62
C VAL A 54 -27.64 -7.17 4.27
N SER A 55 -28.61 -7.18 3.33
CA SER A 55 -29.14 -8.45 2.84
C SER A 55 -28.08 -9.21 2.01
N VAL A 56 -28.17 -10.54 2.02
CA VAL A 56 -27.32 -11.39 1.16
C VAL A 56 -27.51 -11.04 -0.33
N GLY A 57 -28.75 -10.69 -0.73
CA GLY A 57 -29.02 -10.20 -2.10
C GLY A 57 -28.29 -8.90 -2.41
N THR A 58 -28.23 -7.96 -1.45
CA THR A 58 -27.45 -6.72 -1.59
C THR A 58 -25.96 -7.03 -1.73
N MET A 59 -25.44 -7.93 -0.90
CA MET A 59 -24.02 -8.35 -0.99
C MET A 59 -23.69 -8.87 -2.39
N TYR A 60 -24.49 -9.79 -2.94
CA TYR A 60 -24.25 -10.36 -4.27
C TYR A 60 -24.43 -9.37 -5.43
N GLN A 61 -25.12 -8.23 -5.23
CA GLN A 61 -25.15 -7.16 -6.22
C GLN A 61 -23.78 -6.49 -6.38
N TYR A 62 -22.98 -6.39 -5.32
CA TYR A 62 -21.65 -5.79 -5.34
C TYR A 62 -20.55 -6.82 -5.58
N TYR A 63 -20.59 -7.93 -4.85
CA TYR A 63 -19.53 -8.93 -4.86
C TYR A 63 -20.11 -10.32 -5.13
N PRO A 64 -19.91 -10.87 -6.36
CA PRO A 64 -20.50 -12.16 -6.76
C PRO A 64 -19.95 -13.34 -5.95
N HIS A 65 -18.78 -13.21 -5.36
CA HIS A 65 -18.12 -14.24 -4.57
C HIS A 65 -17.07 -13.62 -3.63
N LYS A 66 -16.60 -14.42 -2.66
CA LYS A 66 -15.61 -14.03 -1.65
C LYS A 66 -14.36 -13.39 -2.26
N GLN A 67 -13.84 -13.97 -3.34
CA GLN A 67 -12.61 -13.50 -3.99
C GLN A 67 -12.76 -12.07 -4.53
N ALA A 68 -13.90 -11.75 -5.18
CA ALA A 68 -14.16 -10.40 -5.67
C ALA A 68 -14.23 -9.37 -4.52
N LEU A 69 -14.80 -9.75 -3.39
CA LEU A 69 -14.84 -8.91 -2.18
C LEU A 69 -13.43 -8.65 -1.63
N LEU A 70 -12.64 -9.72 -1.48
CA LEU A 70 -11.28 -9.61 -0.94
C LEU A 70 -10.36 -8.80 -1.86
N PHE A 71 -10.47 -9.03 -3.18
CA PHE A 71 -9.71 -8.26 -4.18
C PHE A 71 -10.05 -6.77 -4.12
N ALA A 72 -11.33 -6.41 -4.08
CA ALA A 72 -11.78 -5.02 -3.98
C ALA A 72 -11.29 -4.34 -2.69
N LEU A 73 -11.23 -5.09 -1.58
CA LEU A 73 -10.70 -4.57 -0.32
C LEU A 73 -9.20 -4.24 -0.44
N VAL A 74 -8.44 -5.13 -1.06
CA VAL A 74 -7.00 -4.93 -1.30
C VAL A 74 -6.78 -3.75 -2.27
N GLU A 75 -7.48 -3.72 -3.40
CA GLU A 75 -7.41 -2.64 -4.40
C GLU A 75 -7.67 -1.28 -3.76
N ARG A 76 -8.74 -1.16 -2.97
CA ARG A 76 -9.04 0.07 -2.24
C ARG A 76 -7.90 0.52 -1.31
N GLN A 77 -7.27 -0.41 -0.59
CA GLN A 77 -6.17 -0.06 0.30
C GLN A 77 -4.94 0.43 -0.49
N PHE A 78 -4.67 -0.18 -1.64
CA PHE A 78 -3.62 0.31 -2.53
C PHE A 78 -3.92 1.73 -3.04
N ASP A 79 -5.18 2.00 -3.45
CA ASP A 79 -5.61 3.32 -3.89
C ASP A 79 -5.43 4.39 -2.81
N LEU A 80 -5.79 4.08 -1.56
CA LEU A 80 -5.60 4.99 -0.42
C LEU A 80 -4.12 5.32 -0.18
N ILE A 81 -3.26 4.31 -0.23
CA ILE A 81 -1.81 4.49 -0.06
C ILE A 81 -1.25 5.29 -1.22
N GLU A 82 -1.62 4.96 -2.46
CA GLU A 82 -1.17 5.66 -3.66
C GLU A 82 -1.57 7.14 -3.61
N HIS A 83 -2.79 7.44 -3.19
CA HIS A 83 -3.27 8.81 -3.04
C HIS A 83 -2.45 9.59 -1.99
N ALA A 84 -2.25 9.01 -0.81
CA ALA A 84 -1.44 9.60 0.24
C ALA A 84 0.01 9.87 -0.21
N MET A 85 0.59 8.96 -0.99
CA MET A 85 1.93 9.11 -1.53
C MET A 85 2.02 10.18 -2.63
N ARG A 86 1.01 10.28 -3.51
CA ARG A 86 0.93 11.37 -4.49
C ARG A 86 0.83 12.75 -3.83
N ASP A 87 0.02 12.86 -2.79
CA ASP A 87 -0.11 14.11 -2.02
C ASP A 87 1.23 14.48 -1.37
N ALA A 88 1.94 13.49 -0.82
CA ALA A 88 3.28 13.72 -0.27
C ALA A 88 4.27 14.15 -1.34
N ALA A 89 4.26 13.50 -2.51
CA ALA A 89 5.12 13.85 -3.64
C ALA A 89 4.86 15.29 -4.12
N GLY A 90 3.60 15.72 -4.19
CA GLY A 90 3.25 17.10 -4.52
C GLY A 90 3.83 18.14 -3.56
N ARG A 91 3.88 17.80 -2.26
CA ARG A 91 4.50 18.68 -1.24
C ARG A 91 6.03 18.68 -1.27
N LEU A 92 6.65 17.61 -1.78
CA LEU A 92 8.09 17.41 -1.82
C LEU A 92 8.73 17.81 -3.14
N SER A 93 7.95 18.18 -4.16
CA SER A 93 8.47 18.61 -5.47
C SER A 93 9.44 19.79 -5.30
N GLY A 94 10.61 19.72 -5.92
CA GLY A 94 11.68 20.73 -5.80
C GLY A 94 12.39 20.78 -4.44
N SER A 95 12.10 19.85 -3.54
CA SER A 95 12.81 19.73 -2.27
C SER A 95 14.21 19.12 -2.46
N ASN A 96 15.10 19.35 -1.49
CA ASN A 96 16.41 18.72 -1.47
C ASN A 96 16.32 17.21 -1.12
N LEU A 97 17.42 16.51 -1.33
CA LEU A 97 17.54 15.05 -1.15
C LEU A 97 17.17 14.60 0.27
N GLU A 98 17.59 15.34 1.30
CA GLU A 98 17.29 15.03 2.69
C GLU A 98 15.77 15.11 2.96
N ALA A 99 15.13 16.19 2.52
CA ALA A 99 13.69 16.39 2.68
C ALA A 99 12.89 15.33 1.92
N ILE A 100 13.32 14.93 0.71
CA ILE A 100 12.71 13.84 -0.06
C ILE A 100 12.83 12.53 0.70
N ALA A 101 14.02 12.16 1.19
CA ALA A 101 14.24 10.91 1.93
C ALA A 101 13.35 10.83 3.17
N GLN A 102 13.33 11.88 3.97
CA GLN A 102 12.52 11.95 5.18
C GLN A 102 11.03 11.97 4.87
N GLY A 103 10.61 12.82 3.93
CA GLY A 103 9.21 13.01 3.60
C GLY A 103 8.56 11.78 2.98
N VAL A 104 9.23 11.11 2.05
CA VAL A 104 8.74 9.89 1.40
C VAL A 104 8.64 8.74 2.41
N ALA A 105 9.68 8.53 3.24
CA ALA A 105 9.66 7.47 4.25
C ALA A 105 8.57 7.71 5.31
N THR A 106 8.41 8.95 5.77
CA THR A 106 7.37 9.31 6.74
C THR A 106 5.98 9.12 6.15
N ALA A 107 5.73 9.64 4.94
CA ALA A 107 4.44 9.52 4.28
C ALA A 107 4.06 8.04 4.02
N TRP A 108 5.04 7.22 3.62
CA TRP A 108 4.84 5.78 3.44
C TRP A 108 4.42 5.09 4.74
N LEU A 109 5.14 5.33 5.84
CA LEU A 109 4.82 4.76 7.15
C LEU A 109 3.46 5.25 7.64
N ASP A 110 3.16 6.53 7.50
CA ASP A 110 1.87 7.10 7.92
C ASP A 110 0.72 6.49 7.12
N ALA A 111 0.85 6.36 5.80
CA ALA A 111 -0.17 5.72 4.96
C ALA A 111 -0.41 4.25 5.34
N LYS A 112 0.66 3.50 5.67
CA LYS A 112 0.57 2.10 6.08
C LYS A 112 0.01 1.93 7.49
N MET A 113 0.25 2.88 8.37
CA MET A 113 -0.17 2.85 9.76
C MET A 113 -1.51 3.55 10.02
N ALA A 114 -2.04 4.33 9.06
CA ALA A 114 -3.33 5.01 9.19
C ALA A 114 -4.48 4.05 9.54
N ASP A 115 -4.42 2.82 9.01
CA ASP A 115 -5.32 1.72 9.38
C ASP A 115 -4.51 0.43 9.49
N MET A 116 -3.91 0.21 10.67
CA MET A 116 -3.13 -1.00 10.97
C MET A 116 -3.98 -2.27 10.90
N VAL A 117 -5.25 -2.15 11.23
CA VAL A 117 -6.22 -3.26 11.25
C VAL A 117 -6.47 -3.74 9.83
N ALA A 118 -6.77 -2.81 8.92
CA ALA A 118 -6.93 -3.10 7.49
C ALA A 118 -5.62 -3.58 6.88
N SER A 119 -4.50 -2.93 7.18
CA SER A 119 -3.18 -3.32 6.67
C SER A 119 -2.85 -4.78 7.02
N ARG A 120 -3.02 -5.20 8.26
CA ARG A 120 -2.80 -6.60 8.69
C ARG A 120 -3.73 -7.58 7.98
N ALA A 121 -5.02 -7.25 7.85
CA ALA A 121 -5.99 -8.08 7.14
C ALA A 121 -5.55 -8.33 5.68
N ILE A 122 -5.01 -7.30 5.00
CA ILE A 122 -4.55 -7.37 3.63
C ILE A 122 -3.32 -8.27 3.45
N TYR A 123 -2.36 -8.23 4.37
CA TYR A 123 -1.23 -9.17 4.34
C TYR A 123 -1.70 -10.62 4.47
N GLY A 124 -2.72 -10.90 5.31
CA GLY A 124 -3.36 -12.22 5.40
C GLY A 124 -4.02 -12.64 4.08
N ILE A 125 -4.68 -11.71 3.37
CA ILE A 125 -5.26 -11.98 2.05
C ILE A 125 -4.17 -12.27 1.02
N ALA A 126 -3.10 -11.47 1.01
CA ALA A 126 -2.00 -11.60 0.06
C ALA A 126 -1.29 -12.97 0.14
N ALA A 127 -1.30 -13.61 1.30
CA ALA A 127 -0.76 -14.95 1.47
C ALA A 127 -1.58 -16.04 0.77
N GLU A 128 -2.89 -15.81 0.53
CA GLU A 128 -3.80 -16.81 -0.05
C GLU A 128 -4.16 -16.55 -1.52
N PHE A 129 -3.96 -15.32 -2.02
CA PHE A 129 -4.36 -14.90 -3.37
C PHE A 129 -3.17 -14.37 -4.17
N ASP A 130 -3.24 -14.57 -5.49
CA ASP A 130 -2.29 -13.96 -6.42
C ASP A 130 -2.61 -12.48 -6.62
N LEU A 131 -1.84 -11.63 -5.97
CA LEU A 131 -1.92 -10.17 -6.08
C LEU A 131 -0.75 -9.59 -6.90
N SER A 132 -0.01 -10.43 -7.63
CA SER A 132 1.24 -10.03 -8.31
C SER A 132 1.03 -8.86 -9.28
N GLU A 133 -0.05 -8.85 -10.05
CA GLU A 133 -0.35 -7.76 -10.99
C GLU A 133 -0.63 -6.44 -10.25
N LEU A 134 -1.42 -6.48 -9.17
CA LEU A 134 -1.73 -5.31 -8.36
C LEU A 134 -0.47 -4.77 -7.66
N MET A 135 0.33 -5.66 -7.09
CA MET A 135 1.60 -5.29 -6.44
C MET A 135 2.61 -4.72 -7.44
N SER A 136 2.69 -5.30 -8.66
CA SER A 136 3.56 -4.79 -9.73
C SER A 136 3.16 -3.38 -10.16
N ARG A 137 1.86 -3.13 -10.34
CA ARG A 137 1.36 -1.77 -10.65
C ARG A 137 1.71 -0.77 -9.56
N ALA A 138 1.47 -1.13 -8.29
CA ALA A 138 1.77 -0.27 -7.15
C ALA A 138 3.28 0.03 -7.04
N ALA A 139 4.13 -0.98 -7.23
CA ALA A 139 5.58 -0.81 -7.24
C ALA A 139 6.05 0.09 -8.38
N THR A 140 5.50 -0.08 -9.58
CA THR A 140 5.80 0.77 -10.74
C THR A 140 5.39 2.22 -10.48
N CYS A 141 4.18 2.45 -9.99
CA CYS A 141 3.68 3.79 -9.66
C CYS A 141 4.56 4.48 -8.59
N MET A 142 4.94 3.75 -7.53
CA MET A 142 5.84 4.25 -6.50
C MET A 142 7.21 4.63 -7.06
N THR A 143 7.80 3.75 -7.87
CA THR A 143 9.11 3.99 -8.49
C THR A 143 9.09 5.22 -9.38
N GLN A 144 8.09 5.37 -10.25
CA GLN A 144 7.95 6.53 -11.13
C GLN A 144 7.76 7.84 -10.35
N MET A 145 6.99 7.81 -9.27
CA MET A 145 6.79 8.97 -8.40
C MET A 145 8.08 9.40 -7.72
N ILE A 146 8.85 8.46 -7.18
CA ILE A 146 10.15 8.74 -6.57
C ILE A 146 11.14 9.25 -7.62
N GLU A 147 11.18 8.64 -8.80
CA GLU A 147 12.04 9.08 -9.91
C GLU A 147 11.75 10.53 -10.30
N GLY A 148 10.47 10.92 -10.37
CA GLY A 148 10.06 12.30 -10.60
C GLY A 148 10.56 13.26 -9.52
N LEU A 149 10.42 12.91 -8.23
CA LEU A 149 10.94 13.71 -7.13
C LEU A 149 12.46 13.90 -7.22
N LEU A 150 13.20 12.83 -7.52
CA LEU A 150 14.65 12.88 -7.67
C LEU A 150 15.09 13.65 -8.93
N ALA A 151 14.23 13.74 -9.96
CA ALA A 151 14.50 14.55 -11.14
C ALA A 151 14.39 16.05 -10.87
N ASP A 152 13.46 16.43 -9.97
CA ASP A 152 13.18 17.82 -9.62
C ASP A 152 14.07 18.34 -8.48
N ALA A 153 14.84 17.47 -7.82
CA ALA A 153 15.66 17.84 -6.67
C ALA A 153 16.90 18.63 -7.10
N PRO A 154 17.19 19.78 -6.47
CA PRO A 154 18.24 20.71 -6.90
C PRO A 154 19.67 20.21 -6.60
N ASP A 155 19.83 19.24 -5.69
CA ASP A 155 21.09 18.75 -5.14
C ASP A 155 21.43 17.32 -5.56
N THR A 156 20.82 16.82 -6.66
CA THR A 156 21.00 15.43 -7.11
C THR A 156 21.71 15.32 -8.45
N ASP A 157 22.66 14.39 -8.52
CA ASP A 157 23.33 13.93 -9.73
C ASP A 157 23.52 12.40 -9.64
N PHE A 158 22.64 11.64 -10.28
CA PHE A 158 22.67 10.17 -10.27
C PHE A 158 23.09 9.62 -11.64
N ASP A 159 23.91 8.57 -11.65
CA ASP A 159 24.27 7.83 -12.87
C ASP A 159 23.05 7.14 -13.50
N ASP A 160 22.23 6.53 -12.65
CA ASP A 160 21.00 5.82 -13.03
C ASP A 160 19.90 6.12 -12.01
N ARG A 161 19.15 7.19 -12.24
CA ARG A 161 18.06 7.64 -11.38
C ARG A 161 16.95 6.60 -11.26
N ALA A 162 16.66 5.87 -12.33
CA ALA A 162 15.62 4.85 -12.34
C ALA A 162 15.96 3.70 -11.37
N SER A 163 17.21 3.22 -11.40
CA SER A 163 17.69 2.21 -10.43
C SER A 163 17.67 2.73 -9.00
N VAL A 164 18.03 4.00 -8.78
CA VAL A 164 17.99 4.61 -7.44
C VAL A 164 16.55 4.70 -6.93
N ALA A 165 15.61 5.12 -7.77
CA ALA A 165 14.19 5.19 -7.42
C ALA A 165 13.61 3.79 -7.13
N PHE A 166 13.95 2.79 -7.94
CA PHE A 166 13.56 1.40 -7.72
C PHE A 166 14.05 0.87 -6.37
N MET A 167 15.33 1.08 -6.06
CA MET A 167 15.90 0.62 -4.79
C MET A 167 15.28 1.33 -3.59
N LEU A 168 14.98 2.61 -3.70
CA LEU A 168 14.28 3.34 -2.64
C LEU A 168 12.85 2.80 -2.44
N ALA A 169 12.11 2.55 -3.51
CA ALA A 169 10.78 1.92 -3.45
C ALA A 169 10.85 0.51 -2.82
N ALA A 170 11.86 -0.28 -3.17
CA ALA A 170 12.08 -1.61 -2.60
C ALA A 170 12.41 -1.55 -1.10
N LEU A 171 13.23 -0.58 -0.67
CA LEU A 171 13.55 -0.35 0.74
C LEU A 171 12.30 0.01 1.55
N LEU A 172 11.46 0.91 1.04
CA LEU A 172 10.19 1.30 1.65
C LEU A 172 9.23 0.12 1.79
N GLY A 173 9.00 -0.60 0.69
CA GLY A 173 8.08 -1.74 0.65
C GLY A 173 8.57 -2.92 1.49
N GLY A 174 9.83 -3.29 1.35
CA GLY A 174 10.43 -4.43 2.02
C GLY A 174 10.50 -4.28 3.54
N SER A 175 10.86 -3.09 4.04
CA SER A 175 10.96 -2.83 5.48
C SER A 175 9.62 -2.97 6.20
N VAL A 176 8.55 -2.41 5.63
CA VAL A 176 7.20 -2.53 6.20
C VAL A 176 6.70 -3.97 6.10
N ARG A 177 6.97 -4.66 4.98
CA ARG A 177 6.57 -6.05 4.80
C ARG A 177 7.14 -6.95 5.89
N VAL A 178 8.43 -6.84 6.18
CA VAL A 178 9.09 -7.64 7.25
C VAL A 178 8.39 -7.45 8.59
N VAL A 179 8.03 -6.21 8.95
CA VAL A 179 7.33 -5.94 10.22
C VAL A 179 5.90 -6.47 10.21
N MET A 180 5.20 -6.37 9.07
CA MET A 180 3.81 -6.85 8.95
C MET A 180 3.70 -8.37 8.93
N GLU A 181 4.66 -9.09 8.36
CA GLU A 181 4.72 -10.55 8.32
C GLU A 181 5.24 -11.15 9.63
N ALA A 182 6.06 -10.39 10.37
CA ALA A 182 6.42 -10.69 11.74
C ALA A 182 5.27 -10.30 12.70
N GLU A 183 5.50 -10.35 13.99
CA GLU A 183 4.56 -9.73 14.93
C GLU A 183 4.65 -8.21 14.79
N ALA A 184 3.63 -7.59 14.16
CA ALA A 184 3.53 -6.14 13.96
C ALA A 184 3.43 -5.40 15.32
N SER A 185 4.54 -5.35 16.04
CA SER A 185 4.63 -4.72 17.36
C SER A 185 4.80 -3.20 17.24
N GLU A 186 4.33 -2.47 18.26
CA GLU A 186 4.56 -1.02 18.35
C GLU A 186 6.06 -0.69 18.36
N GLU A 187 6.88 -1.52 18.99
CA GLU A 187 8.32 -1.34 19.05
C GLU A 187 8.97 -1.42 17.65
N ASN A 188 8.59 -2.40 16.84
CA ASN A 188 9.07 -2.54 15.47
C ASN A 188 8.67 -1.35 14.59
N PHE A 189 7.44 -0.83 14.75
CA PHE A 189 7.02 0.38 14.05
C PHE A 189 7.72 1.63 14.54
N ALA A 190 7.97 1.78 15.83
CA ALA A 190 8.77 2.87 16.37
C ALA A 190 10.22 2.82 15.85
N CYS A 191 10.78 1.62 15.71
CA CYS A 191 12.08 1.41 15.05
C CYS A 191 12.04 1.87 13.59
N LEU A 192 11.05 1.45 12.80
CA LEU A 192 10.92 1.87 11.40
C LEU A 192 10.77 3.40 11.27
N ARG A 193 9.96 4.04 12.11
CA ARG A 193 9.79 5.50 12.10
C ARG A 193 11.11 6.23 12.31
N ARG A 194 12.02 5.69 13.12
CA ARG A 194 13.31 6.29 13.40
C ARG A 194 14.35 5.97 12.32
N GLU A 195 14.41 4.72 11.88
CA GLU A 195 15.53 4.23 11.07
C GLU A 195 15.26 4.28 9.56
N LEU A 196 14.01 4.13 9.11
CA LEU A 196 13.71 4.09 7.68
C LEU A 196 14.04 5.42 6.97
N PRO A 197 13.69 6.62 7.51
CA PRO A 197 14.12 7.88 6.90
C PRO A 197 15.65 8.02 6.82
N ARG A 198 16.36 7.57 7.86
CA ARG A 198 17.83 7.58 7.91
C ARG A 198 18.43 6.65 6.85
N ALA A 199 17.89 5.43 6.72
CA ALA A 199 18.33 4.48 5.71
C ALA A 199 18.09 4.99 4.29
N CYS A 200 16.92 5.59 4.04
CA CYS A 200 16.60 6.24 2.77
C CYS A 200 17.60 7.36 2.44
N HIS A 201 17.85 8.25 3.40
CA HIS A 201 18.81 9.35 3.21
C HIS A 201 20.23 8.83 2.97
N ALA A 202 20.72 7.92 3.80
CA ALA A 202 22.05 7.34 3.64
C ALA A 202 22.25 6.67 2.28
N TYR A 203 21.21 5.94 1.80
CA TYR A 203 21.24 5.34 0.47
C TYR A 203 21.32 6.39 -0.65
N LEU A 204 20.48 7.42 -0.58
CA LEU A 204 20.43 8.48 -1.58
C LEU A 204 21.73 9.28 -1.64
N VAL A 205 22.34 9.61 -0.49
CA VAL A 205 23.66 10.25 -0.38
C VAL A 205 24.74 9.38 -1.02
N ALA A 206 24.77 8.09 -0.69
CA ALA A 206 25.75 7.17 -1.25
C ALA A 206 25.61 6.95 -2.77
N ALA A 207 24.39 7.07 -3.31
CA ALA A 207 24.11 6.99 -4.73
C ALA A 207 24.42 8.29 -5.50
N ASN A 208 24.40 9.44 -4.81
CA ASN A 208 24.59 10.76 -5.40
C ASN A 208 26.06 11.01 -5.76
N ARG A 209 26.35 11.36 -7.03
CA ARG A 209 27.71 11.66 -7.50
C ARG A 209 28.25 12.96 -6.93
N ALA A 210 27.39 13.95 -6.75
CA ALA A 210 27.79 15.25 -6.23
C ALA A 210 28.52 15.14 -4.88
N GLU A 211 28.11 14.20 -4.03
CA GLU A 211 28.75 13.97 -2.74
C GLU A 211 30.01 13.09 -2.81
N ARG A 212 30.06 12.13 -3.75
CA ARG A 212 31.26 11.28 -3.95
C ARG A 212 32.47 12.07 -4.38
N SER A 213 32.29 13.15 -5.13
CA SER A 213 33.39 14.04 -5.58
C SER A 213 33.95 14.94 -4.48
N ALA A 214 33.21 15.14 -3.37
CA ALA A 214 33.66 15.95 -2.23
C ALA A 214 34.59 15.18 -1.27
N TYR A 215 34.66 13.85 -1.37
CA TYR A 215 35.48 12.97 -0.53
C TYR A 215 36.66 12.31 -1.29
N SER A 216 36.88 12.66 -2.55
CA SER A 216 38.02 12.23 -3.37
C SER A 216 39.04 13.35 -3.53
#